data_187e4d37ee9ea14089718471ac800647
#
_entry.id   187e4d37ee9ea14089718471ac800647
#
_cell.length_a   1.000
_cell.length_b   1.000
_cell.length_c   1.000
_cell.angle_alpha   90.00
_cell.angle_beta   90.00
_cell.angle_gamma   90.00
#
_symmetry.space_group_name_H-M   'P 1'
#
loop_
_entity.id
_entity.type
_entity.pdbx_description
1 polymer ?
#
loop_
_entity_poly.entity_id
_entity_poly.type
_entity_poly.pdbx_seq_one_letter_code
_entity_poly.pdbx_strand_id
1 'polypeptide(L)'
;LVGVVFLKKGFTLGHARTLPAGEGLVLPGIMVMLLVLLLAGPALLHFSEAGPGSMHAFWGLSLAAGLVVGALCQRSRLCMAGGLRDVFLLKDFTLLSGFLAIWITVTLGNLILHKYNLSALSQPVAHSQYLWSFLGMAAVGWGSILLGGCPLRQLILAGEGNGDSAVTVLGMLVGAAVSHNFSLAGNPD
;
A
#
# COMPACT_ATOMS: atom_id res chain seq x y z
N LEU A 1 -11.01 9.50 -11.58
CA LEU A 1 -12.12 10.23 -12.27
C LEU A 1 -13.48 9.90 -11.67
N VAL A 2 -13.88 8.61 -11.56
CA VAL A 2 -15.19 8.20 -11.00
C VAL A 2 -15.44 8.84 -9.64
N GLY A 3 -14.45 8.84 -8.73
CA GLY A 3 -14.60 9.43 -7.41
C GLY A 3 -14.78 10.95 -7.37
N VAL A 4 -14.20 11.65 -8.33
CA VAL A 4 -14.44 13.09 -8.48
C VAL A 4 -15.94 13.35 -8.81
N VAL A 5 -16.53 12.48 -9.63
CA VAL A 5 -17.97 12.57 -9.96
C VAL A 5 -18.83 12.28 -8.71
N PHE A 6 -18.48 11.26 -7.92
CA PHE A 6 -19.20 10.94 -6.68
C PHE A 6 -19.15 12.08 -5.66
N LEU A 7 -17.96 12.67 -5.46
CA LEU A 7 -17.79 13.81 -4.55
C LEU A 7 -18.56 15.04 -5.03
N LYS A 8 -18.58 15.32 -6.34
CA LYS A 8 -19.39 16.40 -6.91
C LYS A 8 -20.90 16.16 -6.75
N LYS A 9 -21.33 14.90 -6.66
CA LYS A 9 -22.73 14.52 -6.38
C LYS A 9 -23.07 14.53 -4.89
N GLY A 10 -22.18 15.01 -4.01
CA GLY A 10 -22.44 15.13 -2.59
C GLY A 10 -22.12 13.89 -1.76
N PHE A 11 -21.34 12.95 -2.32
CA PHE A 11 -20.85 11.82 -1.52
C PHE A 11 -19.89 12.33 -0.44
N THR A 12 -20.26 12.16 0.82
CA THR A 12 -19.43 12.48 1.98
C THR A 12 -19.14 11.21 2.75
N LEU A 13 -17.87 11.03 3.11
CA LEU A 13 -17.49 10.02 4.10
C LEU A 13 -17.98 10.48 5.47
N GLY A 14 -18.57 9.57 6.25
CA GLY A 14 -18.91 9.82 7.63
C GLY A 14 -17.70 10.21 8.48
N HIS A 15 -17.93 10.64 9.70
CA HIS A 15 -16.83 10.92 10.62
C HIS A 15 -16.09 9.62 10.98
N ALA A 16 -14.78 9.62 10.77
CA ALA A 16 -13.94 8.51 11.18
C ALA A 16 -13.98 8.33 12.70
N ARG A 17 -14.15 7.10 13.16
CA ARG A 17 -14.17 6.76 14.57
C ARG A 17 -12.72 6.63 15.07
N THR A 18 -12.29 7.58 15.89
CA THR A 18 -11.05 7.44 16.65
C THR A 18 -11.28 6.47 17.81
N LEU A 19 -10.51 5.42 17.88
CA LEU A 19 -10.59 4.45 18.96
C LEU A 19 -9.94 5.00 20.23
N PRO A 20 -10.44 4.65 21.43
CA PRO A 20 -9.72 4.93 22.67
C PRO A 20 -8.35 4.24 22.66
N ALA A 21 -7.40 4.79 23.43
CA ALA A 21 -5.99 4.35 23.38
C ALA A 21 -5.78 2.83 23.53
N GLY A 22 -6.62 2.16 24.33
CA GLY A 22 -6.54 0.70 24.50
C GLY A 22 -6.90 -0.09 23.24
N GLU A 23 -7.96 0.31 22.55
CA GLU A 23 -8.42 -0.34 21.32
C GLU A 23 -7.57 0.08 20.11
N GLY A 24 -7.09 1.32 20.10
CA GLY A 24 -6.20 1.83 19.04
C GLY A 24 -4.85 1.14 18.97
N LEU A 25 -4.37 0.58 20.09
CA LEU A 25 -3.11 -0.17 20.15
C LEU A 25 -3.22 -1.63 19.67
N VAL A 26 -4.42 -2.13 19.40
CA VAL A 26 -4.61 -3.54 18.96
C VAL A 26 -3.89 -3.80 17.64
N LEU A 27 -4.05 -2.95 16.64
CA LEU A 27 -3.39 -3.15 15.35
C LEU A 27 -1.87 -3.02 15.43
N PRO A 28 -1.29 -1.97 16.03
CA PRO A 28 0.14 -1.92 16.31
C PRO A 28 0.65 -3.13 17.10
N GLY A 29 -0.12 -3.60 18.09
CA GLY A 29 0.20 -4.81 18.86
C GLY A 29 0.26 -6.06 17.99
N ILE A 30 -0.70 -6.25 17.09
CA ILE A 30 -0.67 -7.35 16.11
C ILE A 30 0.56 -7.24 15.22
N MET A 31 0.93 -6.05 14.75
CA MET A 31 2.12 -5.86 13.91
C MET A 31 3.42 -6.19 14.66
N VAL A 32 3.53 -5.80 15.93
CA VAL A 32 4.67 -6.18 16.78
C VAL A 32 4.69 -7.68 17.00
N MET A 33 3.55 -8.31 17.28
CA MET A 33 3.45 -9.75 17.42
C MET A 33 3.91 -10.49 16.16
N LEU A 34 3.48 -10.04 14.99
CA LEU A 34 3.92 -10.60 13.70
C LEU A 34 5.42 -10.40 13.47
N LEU A 35 5.98 -9.26 13.88
CA LEU A 35 7.42 -9.02 13.82
C LEU A 35 8.18 -9.99 14.73
N VAL A 36 7.73 -10.18 15.97
CA VAL A 36 8.33 -11.14 16.92
C VAL A 36 8.22 -12.56 16.37
N LEU A 37 7.08 -12.93 15.79
CA LEU A 37 6.88 -14.22 15.15
C LEU A 37 7.85 -14.43 13.97
N LEU A 38 8.06 -13.40 13.15
CA LEU A 38 9.03 -13.43 12.06
C LEU A 38 10.45 -13.63 12.56
N LEU A 39 10.84 -12.93 13.63
CA LEU A 39 12.18 -13.03 14.24
C LEU A 39 12.42 -14.37 14.94
N ALA A 40 11.38 -14.96 15.53
CA ALA A 40 11.44 -16.26 16.16
C ALA A 40 11.61 -17.41 15.15
N GLY A 41 11.28 -17.18 13.87
CA GLY A 41 11.44 -18.13 12.77
C GLY A 41 10.81 -19.50 13.01
N PRO A 42 9.56 -19.59 13.54
CA PRO A 42 8.97 -20.90 13.80
C PRO A 42 8.74 -21.64 12.47
N ALA A 43 8.84 -22.97 12.51
CA ALA A 43 8.60 -23.86 11.36
C ALA A 43 7.19 -23.68 10.74
N LEU A 44 6.34 -22.90 11.39
CA LEU A 44 4.98 -22.56 10.91
C LEU A 44 4.99 -21.51 9.79
N LEU A 45 6.07 -20.72 9.68
CA LEU A 45 6.19 -19.69 8.63
C LEU A 45 6.87 -20.31 7.40
N HIS A 46 6.11 -20.40 6.32
CA HIS A 46 6.65 -20.80 5.02
C HIS A 46 7.18 -19.57 4.30
N PHE A 47 8.48 -19.57 4.02
CA PHE A 47 9.09 -18.55 3.18
C PHE A 47 9.06 -19.01 1.73
N SER A 48 8.82 -18.09 0.82
CA SER A 48 8.88 -18.36 -0.61
C SER A 48 10.33 -18.74 -0.99
N GLU A 49 10.52 -19.86 -1.65
CA GLU A 49 11.85 -20.35 -2.10
C GLU A 49 12.22 -19.81 -3.48
N ALA A 50 11.24 -19.31 -4.24
CA ALA A 50 11.44 -18.81 -5.60
C ALA A 50 10.73 -17.47 -5.82
N GLY A 51 11.15 -16.74 -6.86
CA GLY A 51 10.56 -15.48 -7.27
C GLY A 51 10.93 -14.28 -6.36
N PRO A 52 10.25 -13.14 -6.54
CA PRO A 52 10.55 -11.92 -5.78
C PRO A 52 10.36 -12.07 -4.28
N GLY A 53 9.48 -12.96 -3.84
CA GLY A 53 9.22 -13.24 -2.42
C GLY A 53 10.36 -13.93 -1.69
N SER A 54 11.32 -14.52 -2.42
CA SER A 54 12.52 -15.15 -1.84
C SER A 54 13.64 -14.15 -1.54
N MET A 55 13.55 -12.93 -2.08
CA MET A 55 14.57 -11.90 -1.87
C MET A 55 14.30 -11.17 -0.55
N HIS A 56 15.06 -11.54 0.47
CA HIS A 56 14.94 -10.93 1.80
C HIS A 56 16.10 -9.96 2.05
N ALA A 57 15.77 -8.73 2.43
CA ALA A 57 16.75 -7.81 2.99
C ALA A 57 16.97 -8.14 4.47
N PHE A 58 18.12 -7.71 5.01
CA PHE A 58 18.38 -7.84 6.45
C PHE A 58 17.25 -7.15 7.25
N TRP A 59 16.65 -7.89 8.18
CA TRP A 59 15.45 -7.46 8.90
C TRP A 59 15.61 -6.11 9.61
N GLY A 60 16.78 -5.82 10.19
CA GLY A 60 17.04 -4.56 10.87
C GLY A 60 17.06 -3.36 9.91
N LEU A 61 17.62 -3.53 8.71
CA LEU A 61 17.61 -2.50 7.66
C LEU A 61 16.19 -2.25 7.15
N SER A 62 15.42 -3.32 6.95
CA SER A 62 14.02 -3.23 6.52
C SER A 62 13.15 -2.51 7.55
N LEU A 63 13.36 -2.80 8.84
CA LEU A 63 12.66 -2.14 9.94
C LEU A 63 13.01 -0.66 10.03
N ALA A 64 14.30 -0.32 9.97
CA ALA A 64 14.75 1.07 10.01
C ALA A 64 14.22 1.86 8.81
N ALA A 65 14.31 1.30 7.61
CA ALA A 65 13.76 1.93 6.40
C ALA A 65 12.23 2.10 6.50
N GLY A 66 11.53 1.07 6.99
CA GLY A 66 10.08 1.13 7.19
C GLY A 66 9.65 2.21 8.19
N LEU A 67 10.38 2.37 9.29
CA LEU A 67 10.14 3.43 10.29
C LEU A 67 10.35 4.83 9.69
N VAL A 68 11.44 5.03 8.97
CA VAL A 68 11.72 6.32 8.30
C VAL A 68 10.66 6.65 7.27
N VAL A 69 10.36 5.70 6.38
CA VAL A 69 9.34 5.88 5.33
C VAL A 69 7.96 6.10 5.95
N GLY A 70 7.59 5.33 6.97
CA GLY A 70 6.32 5.48 7.68
C GLY A 70 6.17 6.87 8.30
N ALA A 71 7.20 7.36 9.00
CA ALA A 71 7.21 8.69 9.59
C ALA A 71 7.12 9.80 8.54
N LEU A 72 7.84 9.67 7.42
CA LEU A 72 7.76 10.62 6.32
C LEU A 72 6.38 10.62 5.65
N CYS A 73 5.80 9.45 5.40
CA CYS A 73 4.47 9.31 4.81
C CYS A 73 3.37 9.85 5.74
N GLN A 74 3.50 9.64 7.06
CA GLN A 74 2.58 10.20 8.04
C GLN A 74 2.66 11.74 8.03
N ARG A 75 3.87 12.29 8.09
CA ARG A 75 4.08 13.74 8.15
C ARG A 75 3.68 14.47 6.86
N SER A 76 3.92 13.86 5.70
CA SER A 76 3.53 14.41 4.40
C SER A 76 2.06 14.19 4.05
N ARG A 77 1.33 13.38 4.83
CA ARG A 77 -0.04 12.93 4.53
C ARG A 77 -0.16 12.33 3.13
N LEU A 78 0.89 11.66 2.67
CA LEU A 78 1.01 11.15 1.32
C LEU A 78 -0.18 10.22 0.97
N CYS A 79 -0.90 10.58 -0.07
CA CYS A 79 -2.06 9.83 -0.55
C CYS A 79 -2.21 9.99 -2.06
N MET A 80 -2.01 8.91 -2.82
CA MET A 80 -2.10 8.97 -4.29
C MET A 80 -3.52 9.28 -4.76
N ALA A 81 -4.54 8.64 -4.16
CA ALA A 81 -5.93 8.92 -4.48
C ALA A 81 -6.32 10.36 -4.13
N GLY A 82 -5.83 10.88 -3.00
CA GLY A 82 -5.98 12.27 -2.59
C GLY A 82 -5.30 13.22 -3.58
N GLY A 83 -4.05 12.97 -3.94
CA GLY A 83 -3.30 13.80 -4.87
C GLY A 83 -3.98 13.94 -6.23
N LEU A 84 -4.45 12.83 -6.80
CA LEU A 84 -5.21 12.88 -8.05
C LEU A 84 -6.56 13.60 -7.89
N ARG A 85 -7.27 13.35 -6.79
CA ARG A 85 -8.53 14.03 -6.49
C ARG A 85 -8.34 15.54 -6.40
N ASP A 86 -7.33 16.00 -5.67
CA ASP A 86 -7.11 17.40 -5.37
C ASP A 86 -6.70 18.19 -6.63
N VAL A 87 -5.97 17.57 -7.55
CA VAL A 87 -5.70 18.15 -8.87
C VAL A 87 -7.00 18.43 -9.65
N PHE A 88 -7.93 17.48 -9.67
CA PHE A 88 -9.18 17.63 -10.44
C PHE A 88 -10.24 18.50 -9.76
N LEU A 89 -10.25 18.54 -8.41
CA LEU A 89 -11.25 19.29 -7.66
C LEU A 89 -10.77 20.70 -7.28
N LEU A 90 -9.54 20.80 -6.79
CA LEU A 90 -8.99 22.00 -6.16
C LEU A 90 -7.88 22.65 -6.99
N LYS A 91 -7.42 21.97 -8.06
CA LYS A 91 -6.20 22.33 -8.83
C LYS A 91 -4.95 22.43 -7.95
N ASP A 92 -4.92 21.68 -6.86
CA ASP A 92 -3.78 21.59 -5.94
C ASP A 92 -2.86 20.44 -6.36
N PHE A 93 -1.60 20.77 -6.65
CA PHE A 93 -0.58 19.84 -7.09
C PHE A 93 0.37 19.40 -5.97
N THR A 94 0.15 19.84 -4.74
CA THR A 94 1.08 19.63 -3.61
C THR A 94 1.35 18.15 -3.37
N LEU A 95 0.31 17.32 -3.26
CA LEU A 95 0.47 15.88 -3.06
C LEU A 95 1.00 15.18 -4.32
N LEU A 96 0.57 15.61 -5.49
CA LEU A 96 1.04 15.03 -6.76
C LEU A 96 2.52 15.32 -6.98
N SER A 97 3.01 16.52 -6.65
CA SER A 97 4.43 16.88 -6.76
C SER A 97 5.31 15.99 -5.86
N GLY A 98 4.82 15.60 -4.69
CA GLY A 98 5.49 14.62 -3.83
C GLY A 98 5.69 13.26 -4.50
N PHE A 99 4.65 12.75 -5.16
CA PHE A 99 4.75 11.50 -5.93
C PHE A 99 5.69 11.62 -7.14
N LEU A 100 5.65 12.74 -7.84
CA LEU A 100 6.58 13.01 -8.94
C LEU A 100 8.02 13.05 -8.44
N ALA A 101 8.28 13.69 -7.32
CA ALA A 101 9.62 13.70 -6.71
C ALA A 101 10.10 12.29 -6.34
N ILE A 102 9.24 11.46 -5.74
CA ILE A 102 9.55 10.06 -5.45
C ILE A 102 9.86 9.29 -6.75
N TRP A 103 9.00 9.42 -7.75
CA TRP A 103 9.19 8.74 -9.03
C TRP A 103 10.51 9.12 -9.71
N ILE A 104 10.83 10.42 -9.76
CA ILE A 104 12.10 10.92 -10.33
C ILE A 104 13.28 10.38 -9.53
N THR A 105 13.24 10.45 -8.20
CA THR A 105 14.33 9.99 -7.34
C THR A 105 14.59 8.49 -7.48
N VAL A 106 13.54 7.68 -7.51
CA VAL A 106 13.64 6.22 -7.69
C VAL A 106 14.19 5.89 -9.08
N THR A 107 13.71 6.59 -10.12
CA THR A 107 14.19 6.38 -11.49
C THR A 107 15.67 6.73 -11.61
N LEU A 108 16.09 7.88 -11.10
CA LEU A 108 17.49 8.30 -11.08
C LEU A 108 18.37 7.34 -10.27
N GLY A 109 17.89 6.91 -9.10
CA GLY A 109 18.57 5.93 -8.27
C GLY A 109 18.81 4.60 -9.00
N ASN A 110 17.78 4.07 -9.65
CA ASN A 110 17.89 2.85 -10.44
C ASN A 110 18.84 3.02 -11.66
N LEU A 111 18.84 4.19 -12.26
CA LEU A 111 19.74 4.50 -13.37
C LEU A 111 21.20 4.53 -12.91
N ILE A 112 21.50 5.20 -11.80
CA ILE A 112 22.84 5.30 -11.20
C ILE A 112 23.34 3.92 -10.75
N LEU A 113 22.46 3.09 -10.18
CA LEU A 113 22.79 1.75 -9.72
C LEU A 113 22.82 0.70 -10.85
N HIS A 114 22.63 1.12 -12.11
CA HIS A 114 22.51 0.21 -13.27
C HIS A 114 21.48 -0.91 -13.10
N LYS A 115 20.44 -0.67 -12.30
CA LYS A 115 19.33 -1.59 -12.03
C LYS A 115 18.10 -1.33 -12.91
N TYR A 116 18.21 -0.38 -13.84
CA TYR A 116 17.13 0.00 -14.72
C TYR A 116 17.02 -1.00 -15.88
N ASN A 117 15.96 -1.80 -15.88
CA ASN A 117 15.69 -2.76 -16.92
C ASN A 117 14.41 -2.36 -17.67
N LEU A 118 14.56 -1.97 -18.94
CA LEU A 118 13.44 -1.60 -19.83
C LEU A 118 12.79 -2.78 -20.51
N SER A 119 13.32 -4.01 -20.31
CA SER A 119 12.77 -5.20 -20.94
C SER A 119 11.45 -5.60 -20.29
N ALA A 120 10.36 -5.45 -21.02
CA ALA A 120 9.04 -5.90 -20.61
C ALA A 120 8.92 -7.44 -20.49
N LEU A 121 9.86 -8.17 -21.11
CA LEU A 121 9.83 -9.63 -21.21
C LEU A 121 10.63 -10.36 -20.12
N SER A 122 11.46 -9.64 -19.36
CA SER A 122 12.34 -10.23 -18.33
C SER A 122 12.02 -9.76 -16.90
N GLN A 123 10.86 -9.16 -16.68
CA GLN A 123 10.45 -8.73 -15.34
C GLN A 123 9.76 -9.89 -14.62
N PRO A 124 10.26 -10.32 -13.46
CA PRO A 124 9.71 -11.50 -12.76
C PRO A 124 8.30 -11.29 -12.21
N VAL A 125 7.77 -10.08 -12.25
CA VAL A 125 6.43 -9.73 -11.73
C VAL A 125 5.52 -9.17 -12.82
N ALA A 126 6.06 -8.86 -14.01
CA ALA A 126 5.27 -8.32 -15.10
C ALA A 126 4.61 -9.44 -15.90
N HIS A 127 3.29 -9.44 -15.97
CA HIS A 127 2.54 -10.33 -16.86
C HIS A 127 1.90 -9.52 -18.00
N SER A 128 1.61 -10.20 -19.12
CA SER A 128 1.07 -9.57 -20.34
C SER A 128 -0.45 -9.42 -20.35
N GLN A 129 -1.12 -9.71 -19.24
CA GLN A 129 -2.58 -9.65 -19.15
C GLN A 129 -3.05 -8.23 -18.80
N TYR A 130 -2.89 -7.29 -19.73
CA TYR A 130 -3.17 -5.87 -19.51
C TYR A 130 -4.62 -5.58 -19.10
N LEU A 131 -5.59 -6.34 -19.62
CA LEU A 131 -7.00 -6.16 -19.29
C LEU A 131 -7.27 -6.43 -17.81
N TRP A 132 -6.73 -7.53 -17.27
CA TRP A 132 -6.90 -7.88 -15.87
C TRP A 132 -6.18 -6.89 -14.94
N SER A 133 -5.00 -6.42 -15.33
CA SER A 133 -4.28 -5.38 -14.61
C SER A 133 -5.08 -4.07 -14.59
N PHE A 134 -5.68 -3.69 -15.71
CA PHE A 134 -6.53 -2.48 -15.78
C PHE A 134 -7.77 -2.61 -14.88
N LEU A 135 -8.47 -3.75 -14.94
CA LEU A 135 -9.65 -3.98 -14.10
C LEU A 135 -9.29 -4.01 -12.61
N GLY A 136 -8.19 -4.66 -12.23
CA GLY A 136 -7.71 -4.68 -10.86
C GLY A 136 -7.35 -3.27 -10.35
N MET A 137 -6.63 -2.49 -11.13
CA MET A 137 -6.29 -1.11 -10.79
C MET A 137 -7.52 -0.20 -10.72
N ALA A 138 -8.51 -0.42 -11.60
CA ALA A 138 -9.78 0.30 -11.55
C ALA A 138 -10.56 -0.02 -10.27
N ALA A 139 -10.60 -1.30 -9.86
CA ALA A 139 -11.24 -1.73 -8.62
C ALA A 139 -10.54 -1.13 -7.38
N VAL A 140 -9.19 -1.14 -7.35
CA VAL A 140 -8.40 -0.52 -6.27
C VAL A 140 -8.66 0.99 -6.22
N GLY A 141 -8.70 1.65 -7.38
CA GLY A 141 -9.00 3.08 -7.47
C GLY A 141 -10.40 3.42 -6.95
N TRP A 142 -11.39 2.60 -7.29
CA TRP A 142 -12.75 2.76 -6.79
C TRP A 142 -12.84 2.52 -5.27
N GLY A 143 -12.26 1.41 -4.79
CA GLY A 143 -12.17 1.11 -3.37
C GLY A 143 -11.51 2.23 -2.56
N SER A 144 -10.42 2.81 -3.07
CA SER A 144 -9.72 3.93 -2.42
C SER A 144 -10.60 5.17 -2.23
N ILE A 145 -11.57 5.40 -3.10
CA ILE A 145 -12.52 6.51 -2.96
C ILE A 145 -13.56 6.21 -1.90
N LEU A 146 -14.11 4.99 -1.91
CA LEU A 146 -15.09 4.56 -0.92
C LEU A 146 -14.51 4.55 0.50
N LEU A 147 -13.22 4.23 0.63
CA LEU A 147 -12.49 4.18 1.89
C LEU A 147 -11.87 5.52 2.32
N GLY A 148 -11.96 6.54 1.47
CA GLY A 148 -11.42 7.88 1.75
C GLY A 148 -9.90 8.02 1.67
N GLY A 149 -9.19 7.02 1.15
CA GLY A 149 -7.74 7.08 0.99
C GLY A 149 -7.17 5.87 0.27
N CYS A 150 -5.98 6.01 -0.28
CA CYS A 150 -5.28 4.89 -0.88
C CYS A 150 -4.82 3.87 0.18
N PRO A 151 -4.48 2.62 -0.19
CA PRO A 151 -4.03 1.60 0.76
C PRO A 151 -2.90 2.06 1.69
N LEU A 152 -1.93 2.82 1.18
CA LEU A 152 -0.86 3.40 1.98
C LEU A 152 -1.40 4.33 3.07
N ARG A 153 -2.34 5.22 2.72
CA ARG A 153 -2.95 6.13 3.68
C ARG A 153 -3.77 5.38 4.73
N GLN A 154 -4.43 4.29 4.35
CA GLN A 154 -5.17 3.45 5.30
C GLN A 154 -4.24 2.78 6.31
N LEU A 155 -3.08 2.29 5.90
CA LEU A 155 -2.05 1.74 6.80
C LEU A 155 -1.59 2.78 7.83
N ILE A 156 -1.32 4.00 7.38
CA ILE A 156 -0.86 5.10 8.26
C ILE A 156 -1.96 5.46 9.26
N LEU A 157 -3.19 5.67 8.80
CA LEU A 157 -4.32 6.02 9.66
C LEU A 157 -4.65 4.91 10.67
N ALA A 158 -4.53 3.66 10.27
CA ALA A 158 -4.69 2.53 11.17
C ALA A 158 -3.63 2.52 12.28
N GLY A 159 -2.38 2.88 11.94
CA GLY A 159 -1.31 3.08 12.92
C GLY A 159 -1.54 4.30 13.84
N GLU A 160 -2.29 5.29 13.38
CA GLU A 160 -2.74 6.45 14.18
C GLU A 160 -3.93 6.13 15.09
N GLY A 161 -4.46 4.90 15.07
CA GLY A 161 -5.59 4.47 15.90
C GLY A 161 -6.96 4.74 15.27
N ASN A 162 -7.03 4.94 13.95
CA ASN A 162 -8.31 5.07 13.24
C ASN A 162 -8.95 3.70 13.05
N GLY A 163 -10.14 3.47 13.65
CA GLY A 163 -10.84 2.19 13.62
C GLY A 163 -11.28 1.76 12.24
N ASP A 164 -11.80 2.67 11.43
CA ASP A 164 -12.27 2.37 10.07
C ASP A 164 -11.11 1.93 9.19
N SER A 165 -9.97 2.59 9.35
CA SER A 165 -8.73 2.23 8.65
C SER A 165 -8.14 0.91 9.14
N ALA A 166 -8.26 0.60 10.43
CA ALA A 166 -7.82 -0.68 10.98
C ALA A 166 -8.63 -1.84 10.37
N VAL A 167 -9.95 -1.71 10.28
CA VAL A 167 -10.83 -2.69 9.61
C VAL A 167 -10.45 -2.83 8.13
N THR A 168 -10.16 -1.72 7.45
CA THR A 168 -9.71 -1.72 6.06
C THR A 168 -8.42 -2.50 5.88
N VAL A 169 -7.42 -2.28 6.75
CA VAL A 169 -6.13 -3.00 6.71
C VAL A 169 -6.34 -4.50 6.96
N LEU A 170 -7.16 -4.87 7.93
CA LEU A 170 -7.52 -6.28 8.15
C LEU A 170 -8.20 -6.89 6.92
N GLY A 171 -9.11 -6.16 6.29
CA GLY A 171 -9.76 -6.58 5.04
C GLY A 171 -8.75 -6.81 3.90
N MET A 172 -7.75 -5.93 3.77
CA MET A 172 -6.67 -6.12 2.79
C MET A 172 -5.83 -7.36 3.08
N LEU A 173 -5.50 -7.62 4.35
CA LEU A 173 -4.75 -8.82 4.76
C LEU A 173 -5.52 -10.11 4.45
N VAL A 174 -6.80 -10.15 4.83
CA VAL A 174 -7.66 -11.30 4.55
C VAL A 174 -7.84 -11.50 3.05
N GLY A 175 -8.08 -10.41 2.31
CA GLY A 175 -8.21 -10.47 0.85
C GLY A 175 -6.94 -10.99 0.16
N ALA A 176 -5.77 -10.56 0.61
CA ALA A 176 -4.50 -11.07 0.12
C ALA A 176 -4.31 -12.55 0.45
N ALA A 177 -4.60 -12.97 1.68
CA ALA A 177 -4.51 -14.36 2.11
C ALA A 177 -5.44 -15.27 1.29
N VAL A 178 -6.68 -14.85 1.07
CA VAL A 178 -7.65 -15.59 0.23
C VAL A 178 -7.14 -15.66 -1.21
N SER A 179 -6.69 -14.55 -1.78
CA SER A 179 -6.22 -14.52 -3.17
C SER A 179 -5.01 -15.45 -3.40
N HIS A 180 -4.08 -15.50 -2.46
CA HIS A 180 -2.94 -16.41 -2.54
C HIS A 180 -3.33 -17.87 -2.31
N ASN A 181 -4.16 -18.14 -1.31
CA ASN A 181 -4.55 -19.52 -0.97
C ASN A 181 -5.40 -20.18 -2.05
N PHE A 182 -6.23 -19.43 -2.76
CA PHE A 182 -7.08 -19.93 -3.85
C PHE A 182 -6.48 -19.73 -5.24
N SER A 183 -5.19 -19.35 -5.33
CA SER A 183 -4.50 -19.10 -6.62
C SER A 183 -5.21 -18.07 -7.51
N LEU A 184 -5.93 -17.12 -6.89
CA LEU A 184 -6.57 -16.00 -7.58
C LEU A 184 -5.58 -14.89 -7.92
N ALA A 185 -4.49 -14.79 -7.15
CA ALA A 185 -3.34 -13.97 -7.52
C ALA A 185 -2.58 -14.72 -8.59
N GLY A 186 -2.44 -14.11 -9.79
CA GLY A 186 -1.67 -14.72 -10.87
C GLY A 186 -0.29 -15.12 -10.37
N ASN A 187 0.02 -16.40 -10.48
CA ASN A 187 1.34 -16.91 -10.15
C ASN A 187 2.21 -16.68 -11.39
N PRO A 188 3.37 -16.09 -11.31
CA PRO A 188 4.34 -16.14 -12.40
C PRO A 188 4.88 -17.58 -12.42
N ASP A 189 4.30 -18.45 -13.27
CA ASP A 189 4.90 -19.71 -13.65
C ASP A 189 6.10 -19.48 -14.58
#